data_bdc8a0f247a6b817b96f7caa1a5abd07
#
_entry.id   bdc8a0f247a6b817b96f7caa1a5abd07
#
_cell.length_a   1.000
_cell.length_b   1.000
_cell.length_c   1.000
_cell.angle_alpha   90.00
_cell.angle_beta   90.00
_cell.angle_gamma   90.00
#
_symmetry.space_group_name_H-M   'P 1'
#
loop_
_entity.id
_entity.type
_entity.pdbx_description
1 polymer ?
#
loop_
_entity_poly.entity_id
_entity_poly.type
_entity_poly.pdbx_seq_one_letter_code
_entity_poly.pdbx_strand_id
1 'polypeptide(L)'
;MVAKVPDNYVYLDYAATAPLIEEAAQAMAPYMQPGRANIAYGGNANSLHVPGRAAFAALEDARRRIARALGAQRPDELILTSGATEADNAALFGLANAAVAAAAA
;
A
#
# COMPACT_ATOMS: atom_id res chain seq x y z
N MET A 1 23.99 15.78 -0.03
CA MET A 1 24.46 15.69 1.37
C MET A 1 23.24 15.45 2.23
N VAL A 2 23.19 14.35 2.97
CA VAL A 2 22.06 14.06 3.90
C VAL A 2 22.32 14.85 5.18
N ALA A 3 21.34 15.62 5.66
CA ALA A 3 21.44 16.35 6.91
C ALA A 3 21.54 15.34 8.07
N LYS A 4 22.50 15.53 8.97
CA LYS A 4 22.63 14.71 10.19
C LYS A 4 21.62 15.22 11.22
N VAL A 5 20.68 14.36 11.58
CA VAL A 5 19.72 14.66 12.65
C VAL A 5 20.44 14.48 14.00
N PRO A 6 20.36 15.46 14.93
CA PRO A 6 20.94 15.31 16.29
C PRO A 6 20.29 14.15 17.06
N ASP A 7 21.07 13.47 17.89
CA ASP A 7 20.57 12.31 18.66
C ASP A 7 19.45 12.66 19.67
N ASN A 8 19.37 13.93 20.08
CA ASN A 8 18.31 14.44 20.97
C ASN A 8 17.15 15.12 20.24
N TYR A 9 17.09 15.00 18.90
CA TYR A 9 15.99 15.58 18.12
C TYR A 9 14.70 14.80 18.33
N VAL A 10 13.63 15.52 18.69
CA VAL A 10 12.30 14.93 18.82
C VAL A 10 11.47 15.28 17.58
N TYR A 11 11.16 14.28 16.79
CA TYR A 11 10.32 14.45 15.61
C TYR A 11 8.84 14.32 15.98
N LEU A 12 8.04 15.36 15.73
CA LEU A 12 6.62 15.44 16.09
C LEU A 12 5.69 15.64 14.89
N ASP A 13 6.22 15.59 13.67
CA ASP A 13 5.45 15.86 12.44
C ASP A 13 5.03 14.57 11.72
N TYR A 14 4.47 13.64 12.47
CA TYR A 14 3.98 12.35 11.91
C TYR A 14 2.82 12.50 10.93
N ALA A 15 2.07 13.62 11.03
CA ALA A 15 1.00 13.92 10.08
C ALA A 15 1.52 14.21 8.67
N ALA A 16 2.70 14.82 8.57
CA ALA A 16 3.33 15.07 7.27
C ALA A 16 4.03 13.80 6.74
N THR A 17 4.77 13.10 7.62
CA THR A 17 5.48 11.86 7.26
C THR A 17 5.79 11.06 8.52
N ALA A 18 5.37 9.80 8.54
CA ALA A 18 5.77 8.85 9.57
C ALA A 18 7.11 8.21 9.20
N PRO A 19 8.11 8.15 10.11
CA PRO A 19 9.33 7.40 9.88
C PRO A 19 9.03 5.92 9.61
N LEU A 20 9.79 5.33 8.68
CA LEU A 20 9.69 3.90 8.41
C LEU A 20 10.22 3.10 9.60
N ILE A 21 9.42 2.21 10.15
CA ILE A 21 9.85 1.31 11.23
C ILE A 21 10.72 0.17 10.67
N GLU A 22 11.56 -0.39 11.53
CA GLU A 22 12.54 -1.43 11.17
C GLU A 22 11.87 -2.66 10.53
N GLU A 23 10.78 -3.13 11.10
CA GLU A 23 10.03 -4.29 10.62
C GLU A 23 9.45 -4.07 9.22
N ALA A 24 8.99 -2.85 8.93
CA ALA A 24 8.51 -2.50 7.59
C ALA A 24 9.66 -2.43 6.59
N ALA A 25 10.80 -1.86 6.97
CA ALA A 25 11.99 -1.80 6.13
C ALA A 25 12.48 -3.21 5.76
N GLN A 26 12.55 -4.12 6.73
CA GLN A 26 12.91 -5.52 6.52
C GLN A 26 11.92 -6.24 5.60
N ALA A 27 10.62 -6.03 5.76
CA ALA A 27 9.60 -6.62 4.91
C ALA A 27 9.66 -6.11 3.47
N MET A 28 10.04 -4.86 3.25
CA MET A 28 10.19 -4.25 1.92
C MET A 28 11.49 -4.66 1.21
N ALA A 29 12.56 -4.96 1.96
CA ALA A 29 13.90 -5.20 1.42
C ALA A 29 13.95 -6.25 0.28
N PRO A 30 13.25 -7.39 0.32
CA PRO A 30 13.25 -8.35 -0.78
C PRO A 30 12.75 -7.77 -2.11
N TYR A 31 11.80 -6.82 -2.05
CA TYR A 31 11.18 -6.20 -3.24
C TYR A 31 12.01 -5.05 -3.82
N MET A 32 13.02 -4.58 -3.09
CA MET A 32 13.89 -3.47 -3.46
C MET A 32 15.27 -3.93 -3.95
N GLN A 33 15.46 -5.21 -4.20
CA GLN A 33 16.74 -5.77 -4.66
C GLN A 33 17.04 -5.35 -6.11
N PRO A 34 18.30 -5.01 -6.44
CA PRO A 34 18.67 -4.64 -7.79
C PRO A 34 18.75 -5.84 -8.75
N GLY A 35 18.62 -5.57 -10.04
CA GLY A 35 18.89 -6.52 -11.12
C GLY A 35 17.98 -7.75 -11.12
N ARG A 36 18.55 -8.93 -11.44
CA ARG A 36 17.79 -10.17 -11.59
C ARG A 36 17.13 -10.66 -10.29
N ALA A 37 17.66 -10.30 -9.13
CA ALA A 37 17.06 -10.64 -7.85
C ALA A 37 15.68 -10.00 -7.70
N ASN A 38 15.47 -8.80 -8.25
CA ASN A 38 14.17 -8.14 -8.25
C ASN A 38 13.11 -8.89 -9.08
N ILE A 39 13.50 -9.60 -10.13
CA ILE A 39 12.53 -10.32 -11.00
C ILE A 39 11.72 -11.35 -10.19
N ALA A 40 12.31 -11.96 -9.17
CA ALA A 40 11.63 -12.94 -8.34
C ALA A 40 10.56 -12.32 -7.43
N TYR A 41 10.73 -11.06 -7.03
CA TYR A 41 9.86 -10.37 -6.07
C TYR A 41 9.11 -9.18 -6.66
N GLY A 42 9.72 -8.46 -7.63
CA GLY A 42 9.23 -7.23 -8.23
C GLY A 42 8.53 -7.42 -9.57
N GLY A 43 8.00 -8.59 -9.86
CA GLY A 43 7.21 -8.84 -11.07
C GLY A 43 5.91 -8.02 -11.07
N ASN A 44 5.37 -7.74 -12.28
CA ASN A 44 4.06 -7.12 -12.38
C ASN A 44 2.96 -8.12 -11.97
N ALA A 45 2.19 -7.81 -10.94
CA ALA A 45 1.14 -8.66 -10.41
C ALA A 45 0.02 -9.00 -11.43
N ASN A 46 -0.11 -8.23 -12.51
CA ASN A 46 -1.07 -8.52 -13.59
C ASN A 46 -0.51 -9.48 -14.66
N SER A 47 0.76 -9.87 -14.56
CA SER A 47 1.39 -10.77 -15.54
C SER A 47 1.16 -12.24 -15.21
N LEU A 48 0.93 -13.06 -16.23
CA LEU A 48 0.62 -14.48 -16.06
C LEU A 48 1.85 -15.40 -15.89
N HIS A 49 3.06 -14.87 -16.12
CA HIS A 49 4.31 -15.63 -15.95
C HIS A 49 4.70 -15.79 -14.47
N VAL A 50 5.68 -16.64 -14.18
CA VAL A 50 6.06 -17.01 -12.80
C VAL A 50 6.33 -15.81 -11.88
N PRO A 51 7.18 -14.82 -12.23
CA PRO A 51 7.38 -13.64 -11.38
C PRO A 51 6.12 -12.81 -11.15
N GLY A 52 5.25 -12.70 -12.17
CA GLY A 52 3.97 -11.99 -12.04
C GLY A 52 3.03 -12.68 -11.06
N ARG A 53 2.90 -14.00 -11.13
CA ARG A 53 2.09 -14.76 -10.16
C ARG A 53 2.65 -14.68 -8.73
N ALA A 54 3.98 -14.67 -8.58
CA ALA A 54 4.60 -14.48 -7.28
C ALA A 54 4.30 -13.08 -6.70
N ALA A 55 4.40 -12.04 -7.52
CA ALA A 55 4.05 -10.67 -7.12
C ALA A 55 2.55 -10.56 -6.76
N PHE A 56 1.66 -11.17 -7.55
CA PHE A 56 0.23 -11.22 -7.25
C PHE A 56 -0.05 -11.91 -5.90
N ALA A 57 0.56 -13.05 -5.64
CA ALA A 57 0.38 -13.77 -4.38
C ALA A 57 0.85 -12.93 -3.18
N ALA A 58 1.97 -12.24 -3.31
CA ALA A 58 2.48 -11.34 -2.26
C ALA A 58 1.55 -10.14 -2.03
N LEU A 59 1.04 -9.52 -3.10
CA LEU A 59 0.10 -8.41 -3.02
C LEU A 59 -1.20 -8.82 -2.32
N GLU A 60 -1.76 -9.97 -2.70
CA GLU A 60 -2.99 -10.47 -2.09
C GLU A 60 -2.79 -10.92 -0.64
N ASP A 61 -1.60 -11.43 -0.28
CA ASP A 61 -1.28 -11.71 1.11
C ASP A 61 -1.21 -10.42 1.95
N ALA A 62 -0.54 -9.39 1.43
CA ALA A 62 -0.48 -8.08 2.07
C ALA A 62 -1.89 -7.49 2.23
N ARG A 63 -2.74 -7.55 1.19
CA ARG A 63 -4.14 -7.11 1.23
C ARG A 63 -4.92 -7.80 2.35
N ARG A 64 -4.85 -9.13 2.44
CA ARG A 64 -5.52 -9.89 3.50
C ARG A 64 -5.06 -9.50 4.90
N ARG A 65 -3.75 -9.29 5.08
CA ARG A 65 -3.18 -8.89 6.39
C ARG A 65 -3.63 -7.50 6.79
N ILE A 66 -3.62 -6.54 5.88
CA ILE A 66 -4.06 -5.15 6.13
C ILE A 66 -5.57 -5.15 6.41
N ALA A 67 -6.39 -5.81 5.59
CA ALA A 67 -7.83 -5.89 5.78
C ALA A 67 -8.17 -6.44 7.17
N ARG A 68 -7.48 -7.52 7.59
CA ARG A 68 -7.65 -8.10 8.94
C ARG A 68 -7.26 -7.11 10.05
N ALA A 69 -6.15 -6.38 9.89
CA ALA A 69 -5.68 -5.40 10.87
C ALA A 69 -6.66 -4.22 11.02
N LEU A 70 -7.35 -3.85 9.94
CA LEU A 70 -8.36 -2.79 9.92
C LEU A 70 -9.77 -3.29 10.29
N GLY A 71 -9.96 -4.58 10.53
CA GLY A 71 -11.26 -5.15 10.88
C GLY A 71 -12.23 -5.29 9.71
N ALA A 72 -11.75 -5.23 8.47
CA ALA A 72 -12.57 -5.49 7.29
C ALA A 72 -13.02 -6.95 7.25
N GLN A 73 -14.23 -7.19 6.79
CA GLN A 73 -14.79 -8.55 6.71
C GLN A 73 -14.18 -9.34 5.56
N ARG A 74 -13.85 -8.67 4.46
CA ARG A 74 -13.29 -9.27 3.25
C ARG A 74 -12.09 -8.47 2.74
N PRO A 75 -11.08 -9.12 2.14
CA PRO A 75 -9.91 -8.44 1.60
C PRO A 75 -10.23 -7.48 0.44
N ASP A 76 -11.29 -7.72 -0.32
CA ASP A 76 -11.72 -6.89 -1.45
C ASP A 76 -12.37 -5.56 -1.03
N GLU A 77 -12.67 -5.39 0.25
CA GLU A 77 -13.06 -4.09 0.83
C GLU A 77 -11.88 -3.12 0.94
N LEU A 78 -10.64 -3.63 0.84
CA LEU A 78 -9.44 -2.80 0.83
C LEU A 78 -9.03 -2.45 -0.60
N ILE A 79 -9.11 -1.17 -0.93
CA ILE A 79 -8.65 -0.62 -2.21
C ILE A 79 -7.29 0.04 -2.00
N LEU A 80 -6.29 -0.43 -2.76
CA LEU A 80 -4.95 0.16 -2.77
C LEU A 80 -4.89 1.24 -3.85
N THR A 81 -4.42 2.42 -3.47
CA THR A 81 -4.31 3.60 -4.33
C THR A 81 -2.85 4.09 -4.38
N SER A 82 -2.55 5.00 -5.29
CA SER A 82 -1.23 5.63 -5.40
C SER A 82 -0.92 6.61 -4.24
N GLY A 83 -1.93 7.00 -3.47
CA GLY A 83 -1.80 7.92 -2.35
C GLY A 83 -3.13 8.47 -1.86
N ALA A 84 -3.07 9.33 -0.82
CA ALA A 84 -4.24 9.86 -0.14
C ALA A 84 -5.18 10.63 -1.09
N THR A 85 -4.64 11.45 -1.99
CA THR A 85 -5.46 12.22 -2.94
C THR A 85 -6.35 11.33 -3.81
N GLU A 86 -5.84 10.22 -4.30
CA GLU A 86 -6.64 9.26 -5.07
C GLU A 86 -7.67 8.57 -4.16
N ALA A 87 -7.27 8.17 -2.96
CA ALA A 87 -8.15 7.50 -2.00
C ALA A 87 -9.34 8.40 -1.61
N ASP A 88 -9.08 9.66 -1.28
CA ASP A 88 -10.10 10.63 -0.88
C ASP A 88 -11.08 10.90 -2.04
N ASN A 89 -10.57 11.13 -3.25
CA ASN A 89 -11.43 11.33 -4.42
C ASN A 89 -12.26 10.08 -4.74
N ALA A 90 -11.68 8.88 -4.68
CA ALA A 90 -12.39 7.63 -4.92
C ALA A 90 -13.54 7.45 -3.90
N ALA A 91 -13.30 7.75 -2.63
CA ALA A 91 -14.30 7.65 -1.57
C ALA A 91 -15.42 8.67 -1.78
N LEU A 92 -15.10 9.96 -1.99
CA LEU A 92 -16.07 11.03 -2.13
C LEU A 92 -16.94 10.85 -3.37
N PHE A 93 -16.33 10.61 -4.54
CA PHE A 93 -17.11 10.41 -5.79
C PHE A 93 -17.86 9.09 -5.78
N GLY A 94 -17.31 8.03 -5.16
CA GLY A 94 -18.00 6.76 -5.01
C GLY A 94 -19.28 6.90 -4.20
N LEU A 95 -19.23 7.59 -3.06
CA LEU A 95 -20.40 7.87 -2.21
C LEU A 95 -21.42 8.77 -2.91
N ALA A 96 -20.96 9.83 -3.56
CA ALA A 96 -21.85 10.75 -4.29
C ALA A 96 -22.61 10.02 -5.40
N ASN A 97 -21.91 9.21 -6.21
CA ASN A 97 -22.53 8.45 -7.28
C ASN A 97 -23.51 7.39 -6.75
N ALA A 98 -23.17 6.72 -5.66
CA ALA A 98 -24.06 5.75 -5.03
C ALA A 98 -25.33 6.41 -4.49
N ALA A 99 -25.22 7.60 -3.88
CA ALA A 99 -26.37 8.37 -3.39
C ALA A 99 -27.29 8.82 -4.55
N VAL A 100 -26.73 9.32 -5.65
CA VAL A 100 -27.49 9.70 -6.85
C VAL A 100 -28.22 8.50 -7.46
N ALA A 101 -27.53 7.35 -7.58
CA ALA A 101 -28.16 6.14 -8.11
C ALA A 101 -29.30 5.63 -7.21
N ALA A 102 -29.13 5.69 -5.89
CA ALA A 102 -30.18 5.31 -4.94
C ALA A 102 -31.39 6.24 -4.97
N ALA A 103 -31.18 7.53 -5.25
CA ALA A 103 -32.29 8.52 -5.38
C ALA A 103 -33.05 8.42 -6.70
N ALA A 104 -32.48 7.78 -7.72
CA ALA A 104 -33.08 7.59 -9.05
C ALA A 104 -33.82 6.24 -9.21
N ALA A 105 -33.75 5.35 -8.21
CA ALA A 105 -34.34 4.01 -8.18
C ALA A 105 -35.67 4.00 -7.45
#